data_c8f58dab3d392283349fd18a3e86e24f
#
_entry.id   c8f58dab3d392283349fd18a3e86e24f
#
_cell.length_a   1.000
_cell.length_b   1.000
_cell.length_c   1.000
_cell.angle_alpha   90.00
_cell.angle_beta   90.00
_cell.angle_gamma   90.00
#
_symmetry.space_group_name_H-M   'P 1'
#
loop_
_entity.id
_entity.type
_entity.pdbx_description
1 polymer ?
#
loop_
_entity_poly.entity_id
_entity_poly.type
_entity_poly.pdbx_seq_one_letter_code
_entity_poly.pdbx_strand_id
1 'polypeptide(L)'
;MAININLYPPIVDTYAPAFLVDSGTNKDICRIYFTLSQFNTMEDIANIQVTVRSQYTNLSVLDKSKYPSEIMITNIKEDTTKTSDDRYYIELNKTDIQGGKFEINQYYKVQMRFTHKDAPAAPSNQALDAWLAANINLFSEWSTVCLIRGISTPQLAVSGFTIEGGEISWANYNPIIYGTLSFKNEEETEKLKSYQIKLYDENNNLLTDSGIQYTNTNSFSYGLNYNFVAGAKYKFTIECTTMNLYSAIATYEFTTSTEESEILDFTFIAEADEDNGRVILTIRKSNITNGFTGELVLRRTSNKTNFTIWEDLKTYKYKEATAIKETFNDMTIESGVWYKYYLQKRSNGVAASTKYIKTPIMVIFDDMFLTTKDRQLKIKFNPTVSSFKRTIQESRTDTLGSQFPFVRRNGYANYAQFPIGGLISFQIDESDLFTSLEELFGKHLYLYTDYNNNHKITEANNIVYEKLFKDKVIEFLYSEQPKLFRSATEGNFIVKIMDASFSPNATLGRRIVSFTATAYEVAECNIDNFKKYDILEGNDE
;
A
#
# COMPACT_ATOMS: atom_id res chain seq x y z
N MET A 1 3.22 57.09 -16.88
CA MET A 1 3.70 55.80 -17.41
C MET A 1 2.91 54.73 -16.72
N ALA A 2 2.11 53.99 -17.46
CA ALA A 2 1.45 52.80 -16.90
C ALA A 2 2.56 51.75 -16.73
N ILE A 3 2.89 51.45 -15.50
CA ILE A 3 3.80 50.34 -15.18
C ILE A 3 2.99 49.08 -15.50
N ASN A 4 3.36 48.37 -16.56
CA ASN A 4 2.72 47.13 -16.94
C ASN A 4 3.29 46.02 -16.00
N ILE A 5 2.67 45.86 -14.85
CA ILE A 5 3.11 44.90 -13.85
C ILE A 5 2.47 43.54 -14.22
N ASN A 6 3.29 42.65 -14.71
CA ASN A 6 2.88 41.26 -15.01
C ASN A 6 2.89 40.44 -13.71
N LEU A 7 1.97 40.74 -12.80
CA LEU A 7 1.75 39.91 -11.60
C LEU A 7 0.59 38.94 -11.87
N TYR A 8 0.89 37.66 -11.87
CA TYR A 8 -0.08 36.61 -12.09
C TYR A 8 -0.78 36.23 -10.77
N PRO A 9 -2.05 35.80 -10.82
CA PRO A 9 -2.79 35.41 -9.63
C PRO A 9 -2.18 34.17 -8.95
N PRO A 10 -2.42 33.95 -7.64
CA PRO A 10 -2.02 32.74 -6.98
C PRO A 10 -2.73 31.52 -7.60
N ILE A 11 -1.98 30.42 -7.71
CA ILE A 11 -2.52 29.13 -8.13
C ILE A 11 -3.01 28.42 -6.86
N VAL A 12 -4.30 28.54 -6.59
CA VAL A 12 -4.92 28.01 -5.38
C VAL A 12 -5.01 26.50 -5.47
N ASP A 13 -4.63 25.83 -4.39
CA ASP A 13 -4.82 24.40 -4.26
C ASP A 13 -6.33 24.10 -4.13
N THR A 14 -6.90 23.52 -5.18
CA THR A 14 -8.35 23.24 -5.26
C THR A 14 -8.82 22.09 -4.38
N TYR A 15 -7.91 21.31 -3.82
CA TYR A 15 -8.21 20.33 -2.78
C TYR A 15 -8.34 21.04 -1.43
N ALA A 16 -9.44 21.72 -1.30
CA ALA A 16 -9.64 22.78 -0.36
C ALA A 16 -9.59 22.34 1.09
N PRO A 17 -8.89 23.11 1.91
CA PRO A 17 -8.99 23.01 3.35
C PRO A 17 -10.40 23.39 3.79
N ALA A 18 -10.90 22.77 4.84
CA ALA A 18 -12.11 23.13 5.48
C ALA A 18 -11.84 23.87 6.80
N PHE A 19 -12.78 24.59 7.31
CA PHE A 19 -12.72 25.17 8.64
C PHE A 19 -13.11 24.14 9.68
N LEU A 20 -12.29 24.03 10.73
CA LEU A 20 -12.68 23.30 11.93
C LEU A 20 -13.65 24.16 12.74
N VAL A 21 -14.87 23.68 12.86
CA VAL A 21 -15.89 24.34 13.66
C VAL A 21 -15.82 23.78 15.08
N ASP A 22 -15.75 24.67 16.06
CA ASP A 22 -15.87 24.33 17.49
C ASP A 22 -14.72 23.45 18.04
N SER A 23 -13.48 23.88 17.86
CA SER A 23 -12.31 23.18 18.39
C SER A 23 -12.08 23.35 19.91
N GLY A 24 -12.89 24.15 20.62
CA GLY A 24 -12.73 24.39 22.06
C GLY A 24 -11.40 25.05 22.49
N THR A 25 -10.48 25.16 21.58
CA THR A 25 -9.20 25.84 21.71
C THR A 25 -9.14 26.98 20.69
N ASN A 26 -8.40 28.04 20.94
CA ASN A 26 -8.31 29.25 20.10
C ASN A 26 -7.77 29.04 18.66
N LYS A 27 -8.00 27.87 18.07
CA LYS A 27 -7.39 27.45 16.79
C LYS A 27 -8.42 27.22 15.68
N ASP A 28 -9.52 27.97 15.64
CA ASP A 28 -10.41 27.95 14.48
C ASP A 28 -9.77 28.73 13.33
N ILE A 29 -8.70 28.17 12.80
CA ILE A 29 -7.91 28.75 11.71
C ILE A 29 -8.06 27.85 10.50
N CYS A 30 -8.47 28.41 9.37
CA CYS A 30 -8.39 27.74 8.08
C CYS A 30 -7.13 28.17 7.34
N ARG A 31 -6.32 27.23 6.89
CA ARG A 31 -5.21 27.48 6.00
C ARG A 31 -5.61 27.23 4.56
N ILE A 32 -5.43 28.22 3.72
CA ILE A 32 -5.68 28.09 2.28
C ILE A 32 -4.31 28.12 1.60
N TYR A 33 -3.99 27.00 0.96
CA TYR A 33 -2.71 26.79 0.32
C TYR A 33 -2.74 27.22 -1.15
N PHE A 34 -1.61 27.71 -1.63
CA PHE A 34 -1.39 28.09 -3.02
C PHE A 34 0.09 28.02 -3.39
N THR A 35 0.37 28.01 -4.67
CA THR A 35 1.71 28.13 -5.24
C THR A 35 1.80 29.40 -6.07
N LEU A 36 3.04 29.87 -6.29
CA LEU A 36 3.29 30.98 -7.19
C LEU A 36 3.25 30.49 -8.65
N SER A 37 2.79 31.36 -9.55
CA SER A 37 3.06 31.19 -10.97
C SER A 37 4.58 31.22 -11.22
N GLN A 38 5.08 30.47 -12.17
CA GLN A 38 6.50 30.49 -12.58
C GLN A 38 7.05 31.87 -12.94
N PHE A 39 6.18 32.87 -13.13
CA PHE A 39 6.53 34.24 -13.47
C PHE A 39 6.53 35.19 -12.28
N ASN A 40 6.15 34.73 -11.08
CA ASN A 40 6.13 35.53 -9.87
C ASN A 40 7.26 35.09 -8.93
N THR A 41 7.85 36.08 -8.23
CA THR A 41 8.72 35.82 -7.10
C THR A 41 8.12 36.43 -5.83
N MET A 42 8.43 35.86 -4.66
CA MET A 42 7.95 36.43 -3.39
C MET A 42 8.48 37.83 -3.15
N GLU A 43 9.61 38.18 -3.73
CA GLU A 43 10.20 39.54 -3.65
C GLU A 43 9.36 40.62 -4.35
N ASP A 44 8.49 40.22 -5.30
CA ASP A 44 7.61 41.13 -6.03
C ASP A 44 6.25 41.33 -5.35
N ILE A 45 5.97 40.56 -4.30
CA ILE A 45 4.67 40.52 -3.64
C ILE A 45 4.75 41.16 -2.26
N ALA A 46 3.93 42.18 -2.01
CA ALA A 46 3.84 42.82 -0.70
C ALA A 46 2.91 42.08 0.25
N ASN A 47 1.72 41.70 -0.23
CA ASN A 47 0.71 41.01 0.52
C ASN A 47 -0.31 40.34 -0.42
N ILE A 48 -1.29 39.69 0.16
CA ILE A 48 -2.39 39.02 -0.55
C ILE A 48 -3.74 39.57 -0.10
N GLN A 49 -4.61 39.82 -1.05
CA GLN A 49 -5.99 40.22 -0.84
C GLN A 49 -6.89 39.01 -0.97
N VAL A 50 -7.88 38.88 -0.08
CA VAL A 50 -8.74 37.71 0.04
C VAL A 50 -10.19 38.14 0.13
N THR A 51 -11.07 37.50 -0.64
CA THR A 51 -12.52 37.58 -0.48
C THR A 51 -13.07 36.25 -0.04
N VAL A 52 -14.03 36.27 0.88
CA VAL A 52 -14.73 35.09 1.37
C VAL A 52 -16.23 35.33 1.26
N ARG A 53 -16.92 34.50 0.48
CA ARG A 53 -18.35 34.64 0.20
C ARG A 53 -19.08 33.33 0.45
N SER A 54 -20.33 33.43 0.94
CA SER A 54 -21.18 32.26 1.01
C SER A 54 -21.46 31.71 -0.39
N GLN A 55 -21.37 30.40 -0.57
CA GLN A 55 -21.68 29.76 -1.85
C GLN A 55 -23.15 29.97 -2.25
N TYR A 56 -24.05 29.97 -1.27
CA TYR A 56 -25.50 30.03 -1.52
C TYR A 56 -26.00 31.45 -1.79
N THR A 57 -25.56 32.40 -0.99
CA THR A 57 -26.03 33.78 -1.10
C THR A 57 -25.12 34.68 -1.92
N ASN A 58 -23.92 34.25 -2.15
CA ASN A 58 -22.81 35.03 -2.78
C ASN A 58 -22.48 36.33 -2.05
N LEU A 59 -22.99 36.52 -0.82
CA LEU A 59 -22.67 37.66 0.03
C LEU A 59 -21.33 37.41 0.76
N SER A 60 -20.61 38.49 1.03
CA SER A 60 -19.42 38.41 1.86
C SER A 60 -19.76 37.93 3.26
N VAL A 61 -18.94 37.04 3.78
CA VAL A 61 -19.04 36.55 5.17
C VAL A 61 -17.94 37.11 6.07
N LEU A 62 -17.09 37.98 5.54
CA LEU A 62 -16.09 38.69 6.34
C LEU A 62 -16.76 39.64 7.33
N ASP A 63 -16.17 39.81 8.51
CA ASP A 63 -16.67 40.73 9.53
C ASP A 63 -16.61 42.18 9.01
N LYS A 64 -17.76 42.78 8.77
CA LYS A 64 -17.87 44.14 8.21
C LYS A 64 -17.28 45.21 9.11
N SER A 65 -17.16 44.94 10.41
CA SER A 65 -16.50 45.89 11.34
C SER A 65 -14.99 45.92 11.13
N LYS A 66 -14.40 44.84 10.70
CA LYS A 66 -12.96 44.73 10.37
C LYS A 66 -12.68 44.98 8.89
N TYR A 67 -13.57 44.51 8.02
CA TYR A 67 -13.37 44.50 6.56
C TYR A 67 -14.56 45.17 5.86
N PRO A 68 -14.74 46.48 5.99
CA PRO A 68 -15.89 47.19 5.41
C PRO A 68 -15.94 47.11 3.88
N SER A 69 -14.78 46.94 3.21
CA SER A 69 -14.63 46.74 1.76
C SER A 69 -14.88 45.29 1.32
N GLU A 70 -15.23 44.38 2.24
CA GLU A 70 -15.38 42.94 1.99
C GLU A 70 -14.09 42.28 1.44
N ILE A 71 -12.94 42.90 1.64
CA ILE A 71 -11.62 42.38 1.26
C ILE A 71 -10.72 42.36 2.50
N MET A 72 -10.18 41.21 2.79
CA MET A 72 -9.15 41.03 3.81
C MET A 72 -7.76 41.15 3.16
N ILE A 73 -6.88 41.95 3.72
CA ILE A 73 -5.47 42.00 3.33
C ILE A 73 -4.66 41.28 4.41
N THR A 74 -3.88 40.31 4.02
CA THR A 74 -3.11 39.48 4.96
C THR A 74 -1.73 39.14 4.43
N ASN A 75 -0.86 38.71 5.34
CA ASN A 75 0.49 38.27 5.00
C ASN A 75 0.49 36.84 4.49
N ILE A 76 1.44 36.56 3.62
CA ILE A 76 1.70 35.20 3.10
C ILE A 76 2.63 34.50 4.08
N LYS A 77 2.37 33.21 4.33
CA LYS A 77 3.21 32.31 5.13
C LYS A 77 3.75 31.20 4.25
N GLU A 78 5.00 30.83 4.47
CA GLU A 78 5.64 29.72 3.78
C GLU A 78 5.31 28.39 4.49
N ASP A 79 5.02 27.35 3.70
CA ASP A 79 4.79 26.01 4.22
C ASP A 79 6.13 25.25 4.33
N THR A 80 6.74 25.32 5.50
CA THR A 80 8.02 24.67 5.79
C THR A 80 7.93 23.15 5.97
N THR A 81 6.74 22.55 5.87
CA THR A 81 6.53 21.11 6.10
C THR A 81 6.76 20.25 4.86
N LYS A 82 6.86 20.85 3.68
CA LYS A 82 7.15 20.15 2.42
C LYS A 82 8.54 20.44 1.87
N THR A 83 9.22 19.38 1.49
CA THR A 83 10.63 19.41 1.03
C THR A 83 10.79 19.63 -0.49
N SER A 84 9.72 19.76 -1.29
CA SER A 84 9.86 19.72 -2.76
C SER A 84 9.13 20.78 -3.58
N ASP A 85 8.19 21.53 -3.01
CA ASP A 85 7.47 22.57 -3.77
C ASP A 85 7.36 23.84 -2.95
N ASP A 86 7.65 25.00 -3.54
CA ASP A 86 7.44 26.34 -2.96
C ASP A 86 5.93 26.57 -2.73
N ARG A 87 5.44 26.10 -1.61
CA ARG A 87 4.04 26.16 -1.22
C ARG A 87 3.85 27.21 -0.13
N TYR A 88 2.87 28.05 -0.31
CA TYR A 88 2.51 29.13 0.59
C TYR A 88 1.09 28.95 1.09
N TYR A 89 0.75 29.62 2.19
CA TYR A 89 -0.61 29.64 2.69
C TYR A 89 -0.96 30.97 3.34
N ILE A 90 -2.26 31.21 3.44
CA ILE A 90 -2.85 32.23 4.29
C ILE A 90 -3.65 31.59 5.41
N GLU A 91 -3.84 32.30 6.49
CA GLU A 91 -4.71 31.88 7.59
C GLU A 91 -5.95 32.81 7.67
N LEU A 92 -7.12 32.16 7.66
CA LEU A 92 -8.38 32.80 8.00
C LEU A 92 -8.76 32.38 9.41
N ASN A 93 -8.92 33.36 10.30
CA ASN A 93 -9.33 33.10 11.68
C ASN A 93 -10.86 33.22 11.81
N LYS A 94 -11.45 32.54 12.78
CA LYS A 94 -12.89 32.70 13.09
C LYS A 94 -13.26 34.15 13.35
N THR A 95 -12.35 34.92 13.92
CA THR A 95 -12.55 36.36 14.20
C THR A 95 -12.60 37.23 12.95
N ASP A 96 -12.24 36.71 11.79
CA ASP A 96 -12.32 37.41 10.50
C ASP A 96 -13.67 37.22 9.84
N ILE A 97 -14.50 36.34 10.38
CA ILE A 97 -15.82 35.99 9.85
C ILE A 97 -16.92 36.61 10.69
N GLN A 98 -17.98 37.06 10.04
CA GLN A 98 -19.14 37.67 10.69
C GLN A 98 -19.79 36.65 11.65
N GLY A 99 -20.00 37.07 12.90
CA GLY A 99 -20.49 36.17 13.94
C GLY A 99 -19.44 35.26 14.59
N GLY A 100 -18.20 35.39 14.19
CA GLY A 100 -17.05 34.70 14.82
C GLY A 100 -17.01 33.19 14.66
N LYS A 101 -17.71 32.63 13.65
CA LYS A 101 -17.71 31.19 13.39
C LYS A 101 -18.02 30.88 11.93
N PHE A 102 -17.50 29.74 11.47
CA PHE A 102 -17.95 29.08 10.25
C PHE A 102 -19.04 28.08 10.59
N GLU A 103 -20.07 28.02 9.77
CA GLU A 103 -21.17 27.08 9.99
C GLU A 103 -20.83 25.71 9.39
N ILE A 104 -21.19 24.65 10.11
CA ILE A 104 -21.01 23.27 9.68
C ILE A 104 -21.83 23.02 8.41
N ASN A 105 -21.25 22.25 7.47
CA ASN A 105 -21.84 21.91 6.17
C ASN A 105 -22.12 23.11 5.25
N GLN A 106 -21.70 24.32 5.61
CA GLN A 106 -21.75 25.46 4.70
C GLN A 106 -20.51 25.54 3.85
N TYR A 107 -20.70 25.95 2.59
CA TYR A 107 -19.61 26.17 1.65
C TYR A 107 -19.35 27.65 1.44
N TYR A 108 -18.07 27.98 1.37
CA TYR A 108 -17.60 29.34 1.18
C TYR A 108 -16.72 29.41 -0.07
N LYS A 109 -16.93 30.42 -0.90
CA LYS A 109 -16.09 30.75 -2.05
C LYS A 109 -14.97 31.68 -1.60
N VAL A 110 -13.75 31.27 -1.81
CA VAL A 110 -12.57 32.11 -1.54
C VAL A 110 -11.87 32.41 -2.86
N GLN A 111 -11.52 33.66 -3.04
CA GLN A 111 -10.64 34.12 -4.12
C GLN A 111 -9.54 34.98 -3.54
N MET A 112 -8.37 34.92 -4.16
CA MET A 112 -7.18 35.62 -3.72
C MET A 112 -6.52 36.32 -4.90
N ARG A 113 -5.86 37.45 -4.63
CA ARG A 113 -4.96 38.12 -5.59
C ARG A 113 -3.78 38.74 -4.87
N PHE A 114 -2.67 38.87 -5.56
CA PHE A 114 -1.46 39.49 -5.04
C PHE A 114 -1.51 41.01 -5.16
N THR A 115 -0.85 41.66 -4.20
CA THR A 115 -0.49 43.09 -4.26
C THR A 115 0.99 43.20 -4.54
N HIS A 116 1.37 44.00 -5.55
CA HIS A 116 2.77 44.24 -5.90
C HIS A 116 3.49 45.04 -4.83
N LYS A 117 4.78 44.81 -4.69
CA LYS A 117 5.64 45.49 -3.69
C LYS A 117 5.66 47.01 -3.79
N ASP A 118 5.45 47.57 -4.98
CA ASP A 118 5.43 49.01 -5.21
C ASP A 118 4.09 49.67 -4.78
N ALA A 119 3.12 48.89 -4.34
CA ALA A 119 1.89 49.44 -3.80
C ALA A 119 2.14 50.14 -2.46
N PRO A 120 1.57 51.32 -2.23
CA PRO A 120 1.64 51.94 -0.93
C PRO A 120 1.05 51.06 0.16
N ALA A 121 1.47 51.21 1.40
CA ALA A 121 0.89 50.47 2.50
C ALA A 121 -0.63 50.65 2.54
N ALA A 122 -1.36 49.55 2.66
CA ALA A 122 -2.80 49.58 2.71
C ALA A 122 -3.28 50.30 3.98
N PRO A 123 -4.22 51.24 3.88
CA PRO A 123 -4.78 51.92 5.05
C PRO A 123 -5.68 50.96 5.83
N SER A 124 -5.80 51.20 7.13
CA SER A 124 -6.82 50.52 7.94
C SER A 124 -8.20 51.17 7.75
N ASN A 125 -9.23 50.34 7.52
CA ASN A 125 -10.64 50.73 7.55
C ASN A 125 -11.17 51.56 6.36
N GLN A 126 -11.90 52.64 6.61
CA GLN A 126 -12.74 53.37 5.63
C GLN A 126 -12.04 53.96 4.41
N ALA A 127 -10.71 54.12 4.44
CA ALA A 127 -9.93 54.56 3.28
C ALA A 127 -9.56 53.45 2.31
N LEU A 128 -9.87 52.18 2.63
CA LEU A 128 -9.43 51.04 1.85
C LEU A 128 -10.04 51.01 0.44
N ASP A 129 -11.33 51.36 0.29
CA ASP A 129 -11.95 51.37 -1.04
C ASP A 129 -11.31 52.38 -2.00
N ALA A 130 -10.98 53.59 -1.49
CA ALA A 130 -10.24 54.60 -2.27
C ALA A 130 -8.83 54.14 -2.62
N TRP A 131 -8.16 53.48 -1.70
CA TRP A 131 -6.84 52.90 -1.91
C TRP A 131 -6.87 51.76 -2.95
N LEU A 132 -7.87 50.85 -2.87
CA LEU A 132 -8.07 49.76 -3.83
C LEU A 132 -8.30 50.30 -5.25
N ALA A 133 -9.14 51.34 -5.37
CA ALA A 133 -9.42 51.97 -6.66
C ALA A 133 -8.17 52.70 -7.23
N ALA A 134 -7.39 53.37 -6.39
CA ALA A 134 -6.20 54.10 -6.81
C ALA A 134 -5.04 53.21 -7.24
N ASN A 135 -4.96 51.97 -6.71
CA ASN A 135 -3.85 51.07 -6.91
C ASN A 135 -4.23 49.80 -7.73
N ILE A 136 -5.33 49.82 -8.43
CA ILE A 136 -5.84 48.64 -9.16
C ILE A 136 -4.83 48.05 -10.14
N ASN A 137 -3.96 48.87 -10.73
CA ASN A 137 -2.92 48.43 -11.66
C ASN A 137 -1.72 47.74 -10.97
N LEU A 138 -1.69 47.73 -9.66
CA LEU A 138 -0.67 47.08 -8.82
C LEU A 138 -1.14 45.72 -8.25
N PHE A 139 -2.31 45.26 -8.67
CA PHE A 139 -2.86 43.99 -8.23
C PHE A 139 -2.86 42.97 -9.36
N SER A 140 -2.65 41.70 -9.04
CA SER A 140 -2.92 40.62 -9.97
C SER A 140 -4.43 40.49 -10.23
N GLU A 141 -4.77 39.71 -11.23
CA GLU A 141 -6.12 39.16 -11.39
C GLU A 141 -6.51 38.34 -10.16
N TRP A 142 -7.82 38.13 -9.96
CA TRP A 142 -8.30 37.21 -8.94
C TRP A 142 -8.01 35.77 -9.34
N SER A 143 -7.66 34.93 -8.39
CA SER A 143 -7.48 33.49 -8.56
C SER A 143 -8.78 32.82 -9.00
N THR A 144 -8.66 31.58 -9.42
CA THR A 144 -9.81 30.66 -9.49
C THR A 144 -10.49 30.58 -8.11
N VAL A 145 -11.81 30.31 -8.11
CA VAL A 145 -12.58 30.15 -6.88
C VAL A 145 -12.14 28.86 -6.18
N CYS A 146 -11.70 28.97 -4.94
CA CYS A 146 -11.54 27.87 -4.03
C CYS A 146 -12.82 27.69 -3.19
N LEU A 147 -13.33 26.47 -3.12
CA LEU A 147 -14.46 26.14 -2.24
C LEU A 147 -13.91 25.57 -0.93
N ILE A 148 -14.31 26.16 0.18
CA ILE A 148 -14.00 25.65 1.52
C ILE A 148 -15.30 25.31 2.24
N ARG A 149 -15.24 24.35 3.15
CA ARG A 149 -16.41 23.85 3.88
C ARG A 149 -16.17 23.93 5.38
N GLY A 150 -17.20 24.30 6.15
CA GLY A 150 -17.15 24.17 7.61
C GLY A 150 -17.36 22.71 8.02
N ILE A 151 -16.48 22.17 8.83
CA ILE A 151 -16.59 20.82 9.41
C ILE A 151 -16.32 20.84 10.91
N SER A 152 -16.81 19.83 11.62
CA SER A 152 -16.44 19.61 13.01
C SER A 152 -15.04 19.00 13.13
N THR A 153 -14.41 19.20 14.28
CA THR A 153 -13.07 18.62 14.54
C THR A 153 -13.13 17.09 14.49
N PRO A 154 -12.34 16.45 13.64
CA PRO A 154 -12.28 14.98 13.60
C PRO A 154 -11.66 14.44 14.88
N GLN A 155 -12.22 13.35 15.41
CA GLN A 155 -11.73 12.62 16.56
C GLN A 155 -11.36 11.20 16.13
N LEU A 156 -10.17 10.77 16.49
CA LEU A 156 -9.71 9.42 16.22
C LEU A 156 -9.75 8.60 17.50
N ALA A 157 -10.67 7.65 17.56
CA ALA A 157 -10.70 6.62 18.58
C ALA A 157 -9.92 5.40 18.09
N VAL A 158 -9.02 4.89 18.92
CA VAL A 158 -8.22 3.70 18.62
C VAL A 158 -8.51 2.64 19.66
N SER A 159 -8.70 1.41 19.21
CA SER A 159 -8.95 0.24 20.04
C SER A 159 -8.34 -1.00 19.40
N GLY A 160 -8.47 -2.16 20.04
CA GLY A 160 -8.16 -3.46 19.44
C GLY A 160 -7.00 -4.22 20.05
N PHE A 161 -6.17 -3.59 20.86
CA PHE A 161 -5.31 -4.36 21.73
C PHE A 161 -5.49 -3.89 23.18
N THR A 162 -5.55 -4.88 24.06
CA THR A 162 -5.71 -4.61 25.49
C THR A 162 -4.37 -4.14 26.02
N ILE A 163 -4.27 -2.85 26.30
CA ILE A 163 -3.15 -2.29 27.06
C ILE A 163 -3.58 -2.33 28.51
N GLU A 164 -3.29 -3.41 29.18
CA GLU A 164 -3.51 -3.53 30.62
C GLU A 164 -2.29 -2.94 31.34
N GLY A 165 -2.48 -1.84 32.06
CA GLY A 165 -1.38 -1.13 32.72
C GLY A 165 -0.36 -0.47 31.76
N GLY A 166 -0.68 -0.32 30.47
CA GLY A 166 0.26 0.19 29.46
C GLY A 166 1.18 -0.87 28.88
N GLU A 167 0.93 -2.15 29.15
CA GLU A 167 1.71 -3.27 28.63
C GLU A 167 0.90 -4.07 27.60
N ILE A 168 1.54 -4.42 26.50
CA ILE A 168 1.04 -5.42 25.55
C ILE A 168 1.78 -6.72 25.85
N SER A 169 1.04 -7.84 25.96
CA SER A 169 1.71 -9.14 26.00
C SER A 169 2.59 -9.30 24.75
N TRP A 170 3.89 -9.52 24.97
CA TRP A 170 4.81 -9.76 23.86
C TRP A 170 4.46 -11.03 23.07
N ALA A 171 3.66 -11.92 23.65
CA ALA A 171 3.08 -13.06 22.96
C ALA A 171 2.10 -12.66 21.84
N ASN A 172 1.60 -11.43 21.83
CA ASN A 172 0.80 -10.90 20.73
C ASN A 172 1.71 -10.26 19.67
N TYR A 173 2.27 -11.08 18.79
CA TYR A 173 3.21 -10.64 17.76
C TYR A 173 2.57 -9.89 16.59
N ASN A 174 1.26 -9.89 16.48
CA ASN A 174 0.55 -9.17 15.44
C ASN A 174 -0.70 -8.53 16.02
N PRO A 175 -0.55 -7.49 16.86
CA PRO A 175 -1.71 -6.79 17.38
C PRO A 175 -2.44 -6.09 16.23
N ILE A 176 -3.77 -6.25 16.21
CA ILE A 176 -4.62 -5.56 15.25
C ILE A 176 -5.04 -4.24 15.86
N ILE A 177 -4.70 -3.15 15.19
CA ILE A 177 -5.12 -1.80 15.56
C ILE A 177 -6.43 -1.51 14.84
N TYR A 178 -7.47 -1.13 15.58
CA TYR A 178 -8.71 -0.63 15.02
C TYR A 178 -8.78 0.87 15.24
N GLY A 179 -9.09 1.60 14.20
CA GLY A 179 -9.30 3.04 14.27
C GLY A 179 -10.71 3.39 13.80
N THR A 180 -11.33 4.35 14.48
CA THR A 180 -12.60 4.93 14.07
C THR A 180 -12.50 6.44 14.12
N LEU A 181 -12.70 7.07 12.97
CA LEU A 181 -12.80 8.52 12.85
C LEU A 181 -14.24 8.93 13.12
N SER A 182 -14.42 9.80 14.07
CA SER A 182 -15.72 10.40 14.41
C SER A 182 -15.63 11.92 14.37
N PHE A 183 -16.78 12.55 14.30
CA PHE A 183 -16.90 14.00 14.32
C PHE A 183 -17.79 14.39 15.49
N LYS A 184 -17.54 15.55 16.07
CA LYS A 184 -18.34 16.07 17.19
C LYS A 184 -19.79 16.29 16.80
N ASN A 185 -20.05 16.61 15.52
CA ASN A 185 -21.38 16.72 14.98
C ASN A 185 -21.77 15.45 14.21
N GLU A 186 -22.83 14.77 14.63
CA GLU A 186 -23.35 13.54 14.00
C GLU A 186 -23.88 13.76 12.58
N GLU A 187 -24.24 15.00 12.20
CA GLU A 187 -24.66 15.35 10.84
C GLU A 187 -23.48 15.49 9.86
N GLU A 188 -22.24 15.39 10.35
CA GLU A 188 -21.07 15.53 9.52
C GLU A 188 -20.94 14.35 8.54
N THR A 189 -20.82 14.66 7.25
CA THR A 189 -20.72 13.68 6.16
C THR A 189 -19.28 13.44 5.70
N GLU A 190 -18.31 14.05 6.38
CA GLU A 190 -16.90 13.89 6.06
C GLU A 190 -16.46 12.44 6.24
N LYS A 191 -15.63 11.94 5.33
CA LYS A 191 -15.14 10.56 5.32
C LYS A 191 -13.63 10.52 5.41
N LEU A 192 -13.15 9.44 5.97
CA LEU A 192 -11.73 9.10 5.94
C LEU A 192 -11.32 8.81 4.49
N LYS A 193 -10.20 9.38 4.07
CA LYS A 193 -9.56 9.13 2.78
C LYS A 193 -8.42 8.13 2.91
N SER A 194 -7.59 8.34 3.91
CA SER A 194 -6.41 7.51 4.15
C SER A 194 -5.97 7.55 5.60
N TYR A 195 -5.19 6.55 5.98
CA TYR A 195 -4.49 6.52 7.25
C TYR A 195 -3.07 6.00 7.06
N GLN A 196 -2.18 6.33 7.98
CA GLN A 196 -0.81 5.83 8.04
C GLN A 196 -0.46 5.51 9.49
N ILE A 197 0.16 4.38 9.72
CA ILE A 197 0.59 3.92 11.05
C ILE A 197 2.10 3.78 11.04
N LYS A 198 2.77 4.40 11.98
CA LYS A 198 4.22 4.33 12.16
C LYS A 198 4.54 3.81 13.55
N LEU A 199 5.41 2.81 13.63
CA LEU A 199 5.92 2.25 14.89
C LEU A 199 7.34 2.74 15.14
N TYR A 200 7.62 3.12 16.37
CA TYR A 200 8.92 3.62 16.81
C TYR A 200 9.40 2.85 18.05
N ASP A 201 10.72 2.79 18.23
CA ASP A 201 11.36 2.37 19.48
C ASP A 201 11.35 3.47 20.56
N GLU A 202 11.91 3.18 21.72
CA GLU A 202 12.04 4.14 22.83
C GLU A 202 12.91 5.37 22.49
N ASN A 203 13.80 5.25 21.49
CA ASN A 203 14.69 6.32 21.03
C ASN A 203 14.06 7.13 19.89
N ASN A 204 12.79 6.90 19.56
CA ASN A 204 12.08 7.48 18.41
C ASN A 204 12.67 7.10 17.04
N ASN A 205 13.38 5.99 16.91
CA ASN A 205 13.76 5.45 15.63
C ASN A 205 12.55 4.76 15.00
N LEU A 206 12.30 5.06 13.72
CA LEU A 206 11.22 4.42 12.96
C LEU A 206 11.56 2.92 12.73
N LEU A 207 10.70 2.03 13.19
CA LEU A 207 10.86 0.58 13.05
C LEU A 207 10.08 0.03 11.87
N THR A 208 8.84 0.48 11.71
CA THR A 208 7.99 0.09 10.56
C THR A 208 6.98 1.19 10.25
N ASP A 209 6.57 1.24 9.00
CA ASP A 209 5.61 2.19 8.44
C ASP A 209 4.62 1.43 7.56
N SER A 210 3.33 1.58 7.81
CA SER A 210 2.29 0.97 6.97
C SER A 210 2.25 1.53 5.54
N GLY A 211 2.94 2.64 5.28
CA GLY A 211 2.65 3.48 4.14
C GLY A 211 1.24 4.08 4.21
N ILE A 212 0.86 4.84 3.20
CA ILE A 212 -0.48 5.42 3.13
C ILE A 212 -1.48 4.34 2.70
N GLN A 213 -2.42 4.03 3.59
CA GLN A 213 -3.52 3.09 3.36
C GLN A 213 -4.78 3.88 3.01
N TYR A 214 -5.43 3.56 1.89
CA TYR A 214 -6.64 4.23 1.45
C TYR A 214 -7.89 3.48 1.90
N THR A 215 -8.90 4.22 2.34
CA THR A 215 -10.19 3.67 2.75
C THR A 215 -11.31 4.66 2.40
N ASN A 216 -12.51 4.16 2.27
CA ASN A 216 -13.72 4.95 2.04
C ASN A 216 -14.71 4.88 3.22
N THR A 217 -14.30 4.22 4.30
CA THR A 217 -15.07 4.08 5.55
C THR A 217 -14.38 4.82 6.67
N ASN A 218 -15.14 5.29 7.65
CA ASN A 218 -14.57 5.98 8.82
C ASN A 218 -13.97 5.02 9.85
N SER A 219 -13.95 3.72 9.56
CA SER A 219 -13.30 2.70 10.38
C SER A 219 -12.27 1.95 9.56
N PHE A 220 -11.19 1.56 10.21
CA PHE A 220 -10.14 0.75 9.61
C PHE A 220 -9.58 -0.26 10.62
N SER A 221 -8.94 -1.30 10.11
CA SER A 221 -8.15 -2.23 10.91
C SER A 221 -6.79 -2.45 10.25
N TYR A 222 -5.75 -2.57 11.06
CA TYR A 222 -4.39 -2.81 10.58
C TYR A 222 -3.63 -3.74 11.51
N GLY A 223 -3.06 -4.82 10.97
CA GLY A 223 -2.19 -5.73 11.70
C GLY A 223 -0.77 -5.19 11.76
N LEU A 224 -0.25 -4.98 12.96
CA LEU A 224 1.10 -4.47 13.19
C LEU A 224 2.10 -5.62 13.15
N ASN A 225 2.47 -6.06 11.94
CA ASN A 225 3.35 -7.21 11.69
C ASN A 225 4.80 -6.92 12.08
N TYR A 226 5.05 -6.83 13.38
CA TYR A 226 6.38 -6.54 13.93
C TYR A 226 6.78 -7.58 14.98
N ASN A 227 8.05 -7.94 15.02
CA ASN A 227 8.59 -8.87 16.01
C ASN A 227 9.05 -8.12 17.26
N PHE A 228 8.13 -7.91 18.18
CA PHE A 228 8.39 -7.20 19.43
C PHE A 228 9.40 -7.94 20.31
N VAL A 229 10.25 -7.17 20.99
CA VAL A 229 11.19 -7.67 21.99
C VAL A 229 10.53 -7.58 23.35
N ALA A 230 10.62 -8.64 24.16
CA ALA A 230 10.07 -8.69 25.51
C ALA A 230 10.67 -7.58 26.40
N GLY A 231 9.83 -6.88 27.14
CA GLY A 231 10.23 -5.82 28.06
C GLY A 231 10.64 -4.50 27.38
N ALA A 232 10.57 -4.40 26.06
CA ALA A 232 10.93 -3.18 25.35
C ALA A 232 9.76 -2.18 25.27
N LYS A 233 10.09 -0.89 25.19
CA LYS A 233 9.13 0.19 25.04
C LYS A 233 8.99 0.57 23.56
N TYR A 234 7.77 0.81 23.16
CA TYR A 234 7.42 1.19 21.80
C TYR A 234 6.40 2.33 21.80
N LYS A 235 6.36 3.03 20.69
CA LYS A 235 5.38 4.07 20.41
C LYS A 235 4.86 3.89 19.00
N PHE A 236 3.55 3.95 18.80
CA PHE A 236 3.02 4.11 17.45
C PHE A 236 2.23 5.40 17.33
N THR A 237 2.27 5.97 16.13
CA THR A 237 1.46 7.10 15.73
C THR A 237 0.54 6.69 14.61
N ILE A 238 -0.70 7.15 14.68
CA ILE A 238 -1.69 6.96 13.61
C ILE A 238 -2.06 8.35 13.11
N GLU A 239 -1.86 8.59 11.84
CA GLU A 239 -2.30 9.80 11.16
C GLU A 239 -3.42 9.44 10.19
N CYS A 240 -4.59 10.04 10.38
CA CYS A 240 -5.74 9.91 9.51
C CYS A 240 -5.93 11.18 8.69
N THR A 241 -6.18 11.04 7.39
CA THR A 241 -6.49 12.15 6.49
C THR A 241 -7.89 11.97 5.92
N THR A 242 -8.72 12.99 6.03
CA THR A 242 -10.09 12.98 5.48
C THR A 242 -10.09 13.33 3.99
N MET A 243 -11.26 13.17 3.34
CA MET A 243 -11.44 13.54 1.92
C MET A 243 -11.12 15.01 1.65
N ASN A 244 -11.38 15.90 2.61
CA ASN A 244 -11.03 17.32 2.52
C ASN A 244 -9.69 17.66 3.17
N LEU A 245 -8.81 16.67 3.32
CA LEU A 245 -7.42 16.81 3.78
C LEU A 245 -7.26 17.26 5.24
N TYR A 246 -8.23 17.03 6.11
CA TYR A 246 -8.03 17.17 7.56
C TYR A 246 -7.23 16.01 8.09
N SER A 247 -6.36 16.29 9.03
CA SER A 247 -5.64 15.26 9.76
C SER A 247 -6.12 15.16 11.21
N ALA A 248 -6.23 13.92 11.69
CA ALA A 248 -6.34 13.59 13.10
C ALA A 248 -5.18 12.66 13.44
N ILE A 249 -4.44 12.97 14.50
CA ILE A 249 -3.29 12.20 14.92
C ILE A 249 -3.56 11.62 16.31
N ALA A 250 -3.30 10.32 16.46
CA ALA A 250 -3.29 9.64 17.75
C ALA A 250 -1.91 9.03 17.99
N THR A 251 -1.42 9.12 19.21
CA THR A 251 -0.14 8.56 19.63
C THR A 251 -0.35 7.66 20.85
N TYR A 252 0.24 6.47 20.81
CA TYR A 252 0.15 5.50 21.89
C TYR A 252 1.54 4.98 22.22
N GLU A 253 1.86 4.99 23.51
CA GLU A 253 3.07 4.39 24.06
C GLU A 253 2.69 3.12 24.82
N PHE A 254 3.49 2.08 24.66
CA PHE A 254 3.27 0.81 25.33
C PHE A 254 4.58 0.11 25.62
N THR A 255 4.54 -0.78 26.58
CA THR A 255 5.65 -1.68 26.92
C THR A 255 5.22 -3.11 26.65
N THR A 256 6.09 -3.92 26.08
CA THR A 256 5.84 -5.35 25.95
C THR A 256 6.13 -6.05 27.26
N SER A 257 5.31 -7.05 27.62
CA SER A 257 5.52 -7.80 28.86
C SER A 257 6.85 -8.55 28.83
N THR A 258 7.43 -8.76 30.00
CA THR A 258 8.66 -9.55 30.19
C THR A 258 8.40 -11.05 30.34
N GLU A 259 7.13 -11.46 30.40
CA GLU A 259 6.78 -12.88 30.51
C GLU A 259 7.14 -13.61 29.22
N GLU A 260 7.96 -14.65 29.33
CA GLU A 260 8.25 -15.54 28.21
C GLU A 260 7.01 -16.34 27.85
N SER A 261 6.66 -16.36 26.56
CA SER A 261 5.62 -17.26 26.09
C SER A 261 6.11 -18.71 26.11
N GLU A 262 5.23 -19.61 26.50
CA GLU A 262 5.51 -21.04 26.50
C GLU A 262 5.92 -21.52 25.10
N ILE A 263 7.06 -22.22 25.00
CA ILE A 263 7.55 -22.76 23.74
C ILE A 263 6.72 -23.99 23.36
N LEU A 264 6.23 -24.01 22.13
CA LEU A 264 5.50 -25.15 21.58
C LEU A 264 6.38 -26.40 21.51
N ASP A 265 5.89 -27.51 22.04
CA ASP A 265 6.51 -28.83 21.91
C ASP A 265 6.06 -29.51 20.60
N PHE A 266 6.55 -28.98 19.47
CA PHE A 266 6.33 -29.52 18.13
C PHE A 266 7.68 -29.78 17.45
N THR A 267 7.72 -30.76 16.56
CA THR A 267 8.78 -30.86 15.57
C THR A 267 8.44 -29.91 14.43
N PHE A 268 9.29 -28.90 14.22
CA PHE A 268 9.13 -27.91 13.16
C PHE A 268 10.45 -27.82 12.39
N ILE A 269 10.45 -28.20 11.12
CA ILE A 269 11.63 -28.33 10.27
C ILE A 269 11.38 -27.55 8.98
N ALA A 270 12.41 -26.89 8.47
CA ALA A 270 12.45 -26.29 7.15
C ALA A 270 13.58 -26.90 6.33
N GLU A 271 13.27 -27.29 5.11
CA GLU A 271 14.19 -27.90 4.16
C GLU A 271 14.17 -27.09 2.85
N ALA A 272 15.36 -26.82 2.31
CA ALA A 272 15.49 -26.15 1.02
C ALA A 272 15.30 -27.20 -0.10
N ASP A 273 14.44 -26.87 -1.06
CA ASP A 273 14.26 -27.63 -2.30
C ASP A 273 14.66 -26.69 -3.47
N GLU A 274 15.94 -26.71 -3.81
CA GLU A 274 16.52 -25.84 -4.85
C GLU A 274 15.96 -26.20 -6.23
N ASP A 275 15.71 -27.48 -6.50
CA ASP A 275 15.18 -27.96 -7.77
C ASP A 275 13.81 -27.38 -8.10
N ASN A 276 12.98 -27.17 -7.08
CA ASN A 276 11.64 -26.60 -7.23
C ASN A 276 11.56 -25.17 -6.71
N GLY A 277 12.67 -24.58 -6.27
CA GLY A 277 12.73 -23.19 -5.81
C GLY A 277 11.76 -22.93 -4.65
N ARG A 278 11.69 -23.81 -3.63
CA ARG A 278 10.77 -23.70 -2.49
C ARG A 278 11.43 -24.03 -1.17
N VAL A 279 10.76 -23.67 -0.09
CA VAL A 279 11.06 -24.19 1.25
C VAL A 279 9.94 -25.13 1.67
N ILE A 280 10.30 -26.35 2.07
CA ILE A 280 9.37 -27.34 2.60
C ILE A 280 9.36 -27.21 4.12
N LEU A 281 8.20 -26.89 4.68
CA LEU A 281 7.99 -26.73 6.11
C LEU A 281 7.18 -27.90 6.64
N THR A 282 7.75 -28.66 7.57
CA THR A 282 7.10 -29.82 8.18
C THR A 282 6.80 -29.54 9.64
N ILE A 283 5.53 -29.71 10.01
CA ILE A 283 5.02 -29.55 11.37
C ILE A 283 4.50 -30.90 11.84
N ARG A 284 5.04 -31.42 12.95
CA ARG A 284 4.61 -32.70 13.51
C ARG A 284 4.51 -32.66 15.02
N LYS A 285 3.44 -33.21 15.55
CA LYS A 285 3.30 -33.57 16.95
C LYS A 285 2.40 -34.80 17.03
N SER A 286 2.89 -35.83 17.71
CA SER A 286 2.12 -37.05 17.99
C SER A 286 1.78 -37.13 19.47
N ASN A 287 0.74 -37.90 19.80
CA ASN A 287 0.34 -38.22 21.18
C ASN A 287 -0.02 -36.99 22.05
N ILE A 288 -0.93 -36.16 21.54
CA ILE A 288 -1.47 -35.03 22.31
C ILE A 288 -2.54 -35.55 23.26
N THR A 289 -2.18 -35.73 24.53
CA THR A 289 -2.99 -36.43 25.55
C THR A 289 -4.35 -35.76 25.82
N ASN A 290 -4.44 -34.44 25.75
CA ASN A 290 -5.67 -33.68 26.03
C ASN A 290 -6.32 -33.09 24.78
N GLY A 291 -5.91 -33.54 23.58
CA GLY A 291 -6.29 -32.91 22.32
C GLY A 291 -5.68 -31.50 22.16
N PHE A 292 -5.41 -31.11 20.94
CA PHE A 292 -4.98 -29.75 20.61
C PHE A 292 -6.18 -28.97 20.06
N THR A 293 -6.52 -27.87 20.75
CA THR A 293 -7.56 -26.94 20.32
C THR A 293 -6.95 -25.57 20.14
N GLY A 294 -7.29 -24.90 19.05
CA GLY A 294 -6.80 -23.56 18.73
C GLY A 294 -6.20 -23.47 17.33
N GLU A 295 -5.42 -22.48 17.11
CA GLU A 295 -4.81 -22.17 15.82
C GLU A 295 -3.29 -22.31 15.88
N LEU A 296 -2.71 -22.82 14.80
CA LEU A 296 -1.27 -22.76 14.53
C LEU A 296 -1.07 -21.84 13.33
N VAL A 297 -0.35 -20.75 13.54
CA VAL A 297 -0.02 -19.79 12.49
C VAL A 297 1.43 -19.98 12.09
N LEU A 298 1.62 -20.30 10.83
CA LEU A 298 2.94 -20.38 10.21
C LEU A 298 3.34 -18.99 9.71
N ARG A 299 4.49 -18.50 10.16
CA ARG A 299 4.96 -17.15 9.85
C ARG A 299 6.36 -17.16 9.26
N ARG A 300 6.62 -16.16 8.43
CA ARG A 300 7.89 -15.95 7.74
C ARG A 300 8.38 -14.52 7.89
N THR A 301 9.70 -14.34 7.91
CA THR A 301 10.35 -13.04 7.70
C THR A 301 11.59 -13.21 6.83
N SER A 302 12.11 -12.13 6.28
CA SER A 302 13.26 -12.16 5.38
C SER A 302 14.33 -11.13 5.77
N ASN A 303 15.54 -11.32 5.25
CA ASN A 303 16.62 -10.35 5.42
C ASN A 303 16.37 -9.03 4.68
N LYS A 304 15.43 -8.97 3.73
CA LYS A 304 15.01 -7.71 3.09
C LYS A 304 14.40 -6.72 4.07
N THR A 305 13.79 -7.24 5.14
CA THR A 305 13.22 -6.44 6.24
C THR A 305 14.10 -6.50 7.51
N ASN A 306 15.37 -6.91 7.38
CA ASN A 306 16.24 -7.18 8.53
C ASN A 306 15.63 -8.14 9.56
N PHE A 307 14.76 -9.04 9.11
CA PHE A 307 14.01 -9.99 9.94
C PHE A 307 13.08 -9.35 10.99
N THR A 308 12.61 -8.14 10.74
CA THR A 308 11.74 -7.40 11.68
C THR A 308 10.25 -7.52 11.35
N ILE A 309 9.89 -7.71 10.07
CA ILE A 309 8.50 -7.82 9.64
C ILE A 309 8.14 -9.28 9.42
N TRP A 310 7.10 -9.75 10.10
CA TRP A 310 6.62 -11.13 10.03
C TRP A 310 5.32 -11.22 9.22
N GLU A 311 5.29 -12.12 8.25
CA GLU A 311 4.17 -12.40 7.37
C GLU A 311 3.47 -13.69 7.78
N ASP A 312 2.14 -13.68 7.88
CA ASP A 312 1.33 -14.87 8.16
C ASP A 312 1.11 -15.64 6.86
N LEU A 313 1.81 -16.78 6.70
CA LEU A 313 1.71 -17.63 5.51
C LEU A 313 0.43 -18.45 5.51
N LYS A 314 0.20 -19.21 6.59
CA LYS A 314 -0.96 -20.10 6.71
C LYS A 314 -1.41 -20.22 8.16
N THR A 315 -2.73 -20.32 8.36
CA THR A 315 -3.33 -20.60 9.66
C THR A 315 -4.02 -21.94 9.61
N TYR A 316 -3.64 -22.85 10.50
CA TYR A 316 -4.28 -24.15 10.70
C TYR A 316 -5.20 -24.08 11.90
N LYS A 317 -6.46 -24.46 11.75
CA LYS A 317 -7.47 -24.47 12.83
C LYS A 317 -7.77 -25.90 13.27
N TYR A 318 -7.66 -26.16 14.54
CA TYR A 318 -7.87 -27.49 15.11
C TYR A 318 -8.95 -27.49 16.20
N LYS A 319 -9.74 -28.56 16.21
CA LYS A 319 -10.70 -28.88 17.27
C LYS A 319 -10.35 -30.27 17.79
N GLU A 320 -9.76 -30.34 19.00
CA GLU A 320 -9.43 -31.60 19.68
C GLU A 320 -8.53 -32.57 18.89
N ALA A 321 -7.55 -32.04 18.15
CA ALA A 321 -6.63 -32.87 17.38
C ALA A 321 -5.69 -33.66 18.32
N THR A 322 -5.67 -34.99 18.19
CA THR A 322 -4.79 -35.88 18.96
C THR A 322 -3.40 -36.06 18.33
N ALA A 323 -3.25 -35.71 17.08
CA ALA A 323 -1.99 -35.64 16.36
C ALA A 323 -2.05 -34.57 15.29
N ILE A 324 -0.91 -33.96 14.98
CA ILE A 324 -0.76 -32.95 13.95
C ILE A 324 0.36 -33.38 13.01
N LYS A 325 0.09 -33.37 11.71
CA LYS A 325 1.05 -33.67 10.65
C LYS A 325 0.71 -32.80 9.44
N GLU A 326 1.39 -31.68 9.32
CA GLU A 326 1.20 -30.74 8.23
C GLU A 326 2.51 -30.57 7.45
N THR A 327 2.38 -30.37 6.16
CA THR A 327 3.46 -29.98 5.28
C THR A 327 3.01 -28.75 4.48
N PHE A 328 3.83 -27.72 4.47
CA PHE A 328 3.58 -26.49 3.72
C PHE A 328 4.75 -26.23 2.79
N ASN A 329 4.45 -25.98 1.52
CA ASN A 329 5.44 -25.64 0.51
C ASN A 329 5.42 -24.13 0.29
N ASP A 330 6.42 -23.43 0.78
CA ASP A 330 6.56 -22.00 0.50
C ASP A 330 7.17 -21.80 -0.88
N MET A 331 6.33 -21.65 -1.88
CA MET A 331 6.67 -21.38 -3.28
C MET A 331 6.70 -19.88 -3.59
N THR A 332 6.62 -19.02 -2.58
CA THR A 332 6.61 -17.56 -2.78
C THR A 332 7.96 -16.91 -2.45
N ILE A 333 8.95 -17.72 -2.12
CA ILE A 333 10.31 -17.25 -1.84
C ILE A 333 10.99 -16.69 -3.10
N GLU A 334 11.98 -15.84 -2.88
CA GLU A 334 12.85 -15.28 -3.92
C GLU A 334 14.25 -15.91 -3.85
N SER A 335 14.85 -16.18 -5.00
CA SER A 335 16.19 -16.76 -5.08
C SER A 335 17.24 -15.90 -4.38
N GLY A 336 18.08 -16.53 -3.56
CA GLY A 336 19.16 -15.85 -2.85
C GLY A 336 18.74 -14.98 -1.66
N VAL A 337 17.48 -15.02 -1.26
CA VAL A 337 16.96 -14.31 -0.07
C VAL A 337 16.95 -15.24 1.13
N TRP A 338 17.42 -14.75 2.28
CA TRP A 338 17.38 -15.47 3.54
C TRP A 338 16.02 -15.31 4.22
N TYR A 339 15.43 -16.43 4.64
CA TYR A 339 14.15 -16.47 5.35
C TYR A 339 14.31 -17.11 6.72
N LYS A 340 13.53 -16.64 7.69
CA LYS A 340 13.31 -17.29 8.98
C LYS A 340 11.84 -17.63 9.11
N TYR A 341 11.58 -18.77 9.73
CA TYR A 341 10.22 -19.25 9.95
C TYR A 341 9.99 -19.50 11.43
N TYR A 342 8.76 -19.25 11.88
CA TYR A 342 8.30 -19.75 13.15
C TYR A 342 6.84 -20.19 13.11
N LEU A 343 6.51 -21.06 14.04
CA LEU A 343 5.16 -21.55 14.28
C LEU A 343 4.65 -20.92 15.58
N GLN A 344 3.46 -20.31 15.51
CA GLN A 344 2.83 -19.64 16.63
C GLN A 344 1.51 -20.34 16.97
N LYS A 345 1.34 -20.74 18.22
CA LYS A 345 0.04 -21.16 18.73
C LYS A 345 -0.76 -19.92 19.09
N ARG A 346 -2.01 -19.85 18.63
CA ARG A 346 -2.99 -18.82 19.02
C ARG A 346 -4.21 -19.47 19.68
N SER A 347 -4.73 -18.80 20.68
CA SER A 347 -6.01 -19.11 21.31
C SER A 347 -6.83 -17.84 21.33
N ASN A 348 -8.02 -17.87 20.71
CA ASN A 348 -8.89 -16.69 20.57
C ASN A 348 -8.15 -15.46 19.98
N GLY A 349 -7.28 -15.68 19.00
CA GLY A 349 -6.49 -14.62 18.34
C GLY A 349 -5.26 -14.15 19.12
N VAL A 350 -5.05 -14.60 20.33
CA VAL A 350 -3.89 -14.25 21.17
C VAL A 350 -2.81 -15.31 21.06
N ALA A 351 -1.57 -14.90 20.82
CA ALA A 351 -0.43 -15.81 20.79
C ALA A 351 -0.14 -16.36 22.20
N ALA A 352 -0.07 -17.68 22.31
CA ALA A 352 0.18 -18.37 23.57
C ALA A 352 1.62 -18.90 23.66
N SER A 353 2.17 -19.40 22.55
CA SER A 353 3.51 -19.98 22.50
C SER A 353 4.05 -20.01 21.07
N THR A 354 5.38 -20.13 20.93
CA THR A 354 6.05 -20.10 19.63
C THR A 354 7.15 -21.16 19.51
N LYS A 355 7.39 -21.61 18.28
CA LYS A 355 8.52 -22.47 17.91
C LYS A 355 9.27 -21.87 16.73
N TYR A 356 10.54 -21.59 16.92
CA TYR A 356 11.39 -20.99 15.87
C TYR A 356 12.26 -22.03 15.18
N ILE A 357 12.50 -21.82 13.87
CA ILE A 357 13.63 -22.41 13.19
C ILE A 357 14.82 -21.48 13.42
N LYS A 358 15.82 -21.96 14.15
CA LYS A 358 16.95 -21.13 14.62
C LYS A 358 17.81 -20.60 13.48
N THR A 359 18.01 -21.42 12.44
CA THR A 359 18.90 -21.08 11.32
C THR A 359 18.08 -20.51 10.17
N PRO A 360 18.43 -19.33 9.66
CA PRO A 360 17.84 -18.85 8.43
C PRO A 360 18.09 -19.83 7.29
N ILE A 361 17.14 -19.94 6.37
CA ILE A 361 17.23 -20.78 5.19
C ILE A 361 17.21 -19.90 3.93
N MET A 362 17.99 -20.27 2.95
CA MET A 362 18.06 -19.63 1.65
C MET A 362 17.95 -20.70 0.58
N VAL A 363 17.22 -20.42 -0.48
CA VAL A 363 17.14 -21.27 -1.67
C VAL A 363 17.71 -20.50 -2.85
N ILE A 364 18.59 -21.15 -3.59
CA ILE A 364 19.14 -20.61 -4.84
C ILE A 364 18.65 -21.47 -5.98
N PHE A 365 17.99 -20.85 -6.93
CA PHE A 365 17.53 -21.52 -8.15
C PHE A 365 17.83 -20.65 -9.36
N ASP A 366 18.15 -21.31 -10.49
CA ASP A 366 18.44 -20.65 -11.78
C ASP A 366 17.26 -20.75 -12.75
N ASP A 367 16.31 -21.61 -12.45
CA ASP A 367 15.13 -21.85 -13.26
C ASP A 367 14.15 -20.69 -13.18
N MET A 368 13.25 -20.63 -14.14
CA MET A 368 12.13 -19.70 -14.16
C MET A 368 10.83 -20.46 -13.81
N PHE A 369 10.03 -19.91 -12.93
CA PHE A 369 8.80 -20.52 -12.46
C PHE A 369 7.58 -19.65 -12.70
N LEU A 370 6.46 -20.27 -13.04
CA LEU A 370 5.12 -19.71 -12.98
C LEU A 370 4.32 -20.52 -11.96
N THR A 371 3.90 -19.87 -10.88
CA THR A 371 3.32 -20.54 -9.71
C THR A 371 1.93 -20.02 -9.41
N THR A 372 1.00 -20.92 -9.12
CA THR A 372 -0.28 -20.65 -8.44
C THR A 372 -0.29 -21.46 -7.14
N LYS A 373 -1.35 -21.35 -6.34
CA LYS A 373 -1.50 -22.08 -5.08
C LYS A 373 -1.22 -23.59 -5.22
N ASP A 374 -1.75 -24.21 -6.29
CA ASP A 374 -1.76 -25.66 -6.45
C ASP A 374 -0.75 -26.17 -7.48
N ARG A 375 -0.19 -25.30 -8.29
CA ARG A 375 0.64 -25.70 -9.43
C ARG A 375 1.84 -24.79 -9.62
N GLN A 376 2.94 -25.41 -10.04
CA GLN A 376 4.17 -24.70 -10.42
C GLN A 376 4.69 -25.24 -11.75
N LEU A 377 4.61 -24.40 -12.78
CA LEU A 377 5.25 -24.68 -14.07
C LEU A 377 6.71 -24.24 -14.04
N LYS A 378 7.62 -25.17 -14.21
CA LYS A 378 9.07 -24.96 -14.27
C LYS A 378 9.54 -24.80 -15.71
N ILE A 379 10.22 -23.73 -16.03
CA ILE A 379 10.87 -23.51 -17.32
C ILE A 379 12.37 -23.72 -17.12
N LYS A 380 12.80 -24.95 -17.30
CA LYS A 380 14.12 -25.43 -16.93
C LYS A 380 15.20 -25.13 -17.99
N PHE A 381 14.83 -25.14 -19.27
CA PHE A 381 15.81 -25.04 -20.35
C PHE A 381 15.71 -23.70 -21.05
N ASN A 382 16.86 -23.02 -21.15
CA ASN A 382 17.00 -21.71 -21.78
C ASN A 382 15.92 -20.69 -21.32
N PRO A 383 15.69 -20.52 -20.00
CA PRO A 383 14.76 -19.51 -19.53
C PRO A 383 15.25 -18.13 -19.96
N THR A 384 14.37 -17.36 -20.58
CA THR A 384 14.71 -16.02 -21.07
C THR A 384 13.67 -15.01 -20.66
N VAL A 385 14.15 -13.86 -20.22
CA VAL A 385 13.37 -12.64 -20.07
C VAL A 385 14.02 -11.60 -20.97
N SER A 386 13.28 -11.09 -21.94
CA SER A 386 13.81 -10.10 -22.87
C SER A 386 13.05 -8.79 -22.77
N SER A 387 13.76 -7.69 -23.05
CA SER A 387 13.19 -6.33 -23.15
C SER A 387 12.25 -5.95 -21.99
N PHE A 388 12.74 -6.04 -20.77
CA PHE A 388 12.00 -5.59 -19.60
C PHE A 388 11.58 -4.12 -19.76
N LYS A 389 10.29 -3.87 -19.79
CA LYS A 389 9.71 -2.54 -19.95
C LYS A 389 8.85 -2.20 -18.74
N ARG A 390 9.06 -1.00 -18.18
CA ARG A 390 8.14 -0.45 -17.20
C ARG A 390 7.23 0.58 -17.87
N THR A 391 5.94 0.33 -17.85
CA THR A 391 4.95 1.22 -18.45
C THR A 391 4.58 2.29 -17.44
N ILE A 392 4.90 3.53 -17.76
CA ILE A 392 4.54 4.72 -16.99
C ILE A 392 3.78 5.64 -17.93
N GLN A 393 2.62 6.15 -17.53
CA GLN A 393 1.91 7.13 -18.34
C GLN A 393 2.62 8.49 -18.26
N GLU A 394 3.24 8.87 -19.37
CA GLU A 394 3.96 10.13 -19.52
C GLU A 394 3.44 10.89 -20.73
N SER A 395 3.36 12.21 -20.62
CA SER A 395 3.18 13.09 -21.77
C SER A 395 4.41 13.95 -21.97
N ARG A 396 4.80 14.10 -23.22
CA ARG A 396 5.87 14.99 -23.67
C ARG A 396 5.26 16.11 -24.49
N THR A 397 5.60 17.34 -24.15
CA THR A 397 5.21 18.52 -24.90
C THR A 397 6.46 19.28 -25.31
N ASP A 398 6.67 19.42 -26.62
CA ASP A 398 7.74 20.25 -27.17
C ASP A 398 7.19 21.67 -27.33
N THR A 399 7.82 22.64 -26.64
CA THR A 399 7.42 24.06 -26.70
C THR A 399 8.34 24.85 -27.61
N LEU A 400 7.79 25.77 -28.39
CA LEU A 400 8.55 26.57 -29.34
C LEU A 400 9.63 27.46 -28.72
N GLY A 401 9.61 27.69 -27.43
CA GLY A 401 10.55 28.56 -26.72
C GLY A 401 11.58 27.83 -25.85
N SER A 402 11.58 26.51 -25.81
CA SER A 402 12.49 25.73 -24.98
C SER A 402 13.31 24.74 -25.78
N GLN A 403 14.61 24.67 -25.48
CA GLN A 403 15.51 23.67 -26.06
C GLN A 403 15.20 22.24 -25.58
N PHE A 404 14.50 22.09 -24.44
CA PHE A 404 14.17 20.81 -23.81
C PHE A 404 12.65 20.61 -23.78
N PRO A 405 12.18 19.37 -24.00
CA PRO A 405 10.75 19.06 -23.90
C PRO A 405 10.29 19.11 -22.44
N PHE A 406 9.04 19.50 -22.26
CA PHE A 406 8.36 19.34 -20.97
C PHE A 406 7.82 17.92 -20.88
N VAL A 407 8.28 17.15 -19.87
CA VAL A 407 7.83 15.78 -19.62
C VAL A 407 7.06 15.76 -18.32
N ARG A 408 5.83 15.25 -18.35
CA ARG A 408 4.96 15.13 -17.18
C ARG A 408 4.42 13.71 -17.06
N ARG A 409 4.42 13.16 -15.85
CA ARG A 409 3.70 11.94 -15.53
C ARG A 409 2.22 12.26 -15.32
N ASN A 410 1.34 11.67 -16.13
CA ASN A 410 -0.08 12.01 -16.19
C ASN A 410 -0.99 10.93 -15.58
N GLY A 411 -0.44 9.83 -15.06
CA GLY A 411 -1.24 8.73 -14.56
C GLY A 411 -0.56 7.91 -13.47
N TYR A 412 -1.35 7.05 -12.83
CA TYR A 412 -0.90 6.13 -11.77
C TYR A 412 -0.37 4.80 -12.33
N ALA A 413 -0.51 4.54 -13.64
CA ALA A 413 -0.04 3.30 -14.23
C ALA A 413 1.49 3.21 -14.12
N ASN A 414 1.97 2.20 -13.41
CA ASN A 414 3.38 1.90 -13.20
C ASN A 414 3.52 0.39 -13.00
N TYR A 415 3.61 -0.35 -14.10
CA TYR A 415 3.70 -1.81 -14.08
C TYR A 415 4.77 -2.31 -15.04
N ALA A 416 5.34 -3.47 -14.71
CA ALA A 416 6.29 -4.14 -15.57
C ALA A 416 5.58 -4.95 -16.67
N GLN A 417 6.16 -4.94 -17.85
CA GLN A 417 5.78 -5.77 -18.98
C GLN A 417 7.05 -6.34 -19.59
N PHE A 418 7.09 -7.65 -19.76
CA PHE A 418 8.27 -8.30 -20.33
C PHE A 418 7.91 -9.62 -21.02
N PRO A 419 8.51 -9.91 -22.17
CA PRO A 419 8.44 -11.21 -22.79
C PRO A 419 9.20 -12.25 -21.97
N ILE A 420 8.59 -13.40 -21.80
CA ILE A 420 9.18 -14.59 -21.19
C ILE A 420 9.25 -15.70 -22.21
N GLY A 421 10.25 -16.53 -22.11
CA GLY A 421 10.43 -17.66 -23.03
C GLY A 421 11.35 -18.73 -22.47
N GLY A 422 11.40 -19.84 -23.17
CA GLY A 422 12.24 -20.98 -22.83
C GLY A 422 11.79 -22.25 -23.51
N LEU A 423 12.34 -23.35 -23.07
CA LEU A 423 11.96 -24.67 -23.54
C LEU A 423 11.19 -25.41 -22.44
N ILE A 424 10.03 -25.91 -22.77
CA ILE A 424 9.21 -26.78 -21.91
C ILE A 424 9.38 -28.21 -22.37
N SER A 425 9.78 -29.08 -21.44
CA SER A 425 9.82 -30.52 -21.67
C SER A 425 8.50 -31.14 -21.24
N PHE A 426 7.90 -31.95 -22.11
CA PHE A 426 6.74 -32.78 -21.78
C PHE A 426 7.15 -34.19 -21.33
N GLN A 427 8.40 -34.36 -20.95
CA GLN A 427 8.88 -35.61 -20.37
C GLN A 427 8.43 -35.68 -18.91
N ILE A 428 8.09 -36.90 -18.47
CA ILE A 428 7.71 -37.14 -17.08
C ILE A 428 8.89 -36.81 -16.17
N ASP A 429 8.67 -35.88 -15.26
CA ASP A 429 9.56 -35.63 -14.14
C ASP A 429 8.72 -35.77 -12.86
N GLU A 430 8.98 -36.81 -12.08
CA GLU A 430 8.25 -37.11 -10.84
C GLU A 430 8.48 -36.02 -9.77
N SER A 431 9.48 -35.16 -9.97
CA SER A 431 9.76 -33.99 -9.10
C SER A 431 8.93 -32.76 -9.46
N ASP A 432 8.28 -32.74 -10.62
CA ASP A 432 7.50 -31.59 -11.07
C ASP A 432 6.23 -31.40 -10.23
N LEU A 433 6.04 -30.17 -9.75
CA LEU A 433 4.87 -29.76 -8.96
C LEU A 433 3.71 -29.24 -9.83
N PHE A 434 3.73 -29.56 -11.11
CA PHE A 434 2.75 -29.01 -12.04
C PHE A 434 1.44 -29.82 -12.06
N THR A 435 1.55 -31.15 -12.16
CA THR A 435 0.35 -32.02 -12.18
C THR A 435 0.73 -33.44 -11.77
N SER A 436 -0.21 -34.18 -11.20
CA SER A 436 -0.02 -35.58 -10.85
C SER A 436 -0.53 -36.51 -11.92
N LEU A 437 -0.08 -37.79 -11.90
CA LEU A 437 -0.58 -38.83 -12.79
C LEU A 437 -2.09 -39.09 -12.55
N GLU A 438 -2.52 -39.00 -11.30
CA GLU A 438 -3.92 -39.13 -10.90
C GLU A 438 -4.78 -38.00 -11.49
N GLU A 439 -4.27 -36.79 -11.53
CA GLU A 439 -4.96 -35.65 -12.14
C GLU A 439 -5.10 -35.80 -13.65
N LEU A 440 -4.05 -36.29 -14.32
CA LEU A 440 -4.03 -36.46 -15.77
C LEU A 440 -4.93 -37.62 -16.24
N PHE A 441 -4.87 -38.76 -15.58
CA PHE A 441 -5.53 -39.97 -16.00
C PHE A 441 -6.81 -40.28 -15.19
N GLY A 442 -6.99 -39.63 -14.04
CA GLY A 442 -8.16 -39.83 -13.18
C GLY A 442 -8.35 -41.28 -12.77
N LYS A 443 -9.61 -41.74 -12.78
CA LYS A 443 -9.99 -43.11 -12.43
C LYS A 443 -9.41 -44.18 -13.36
N HIS A 444 -8.86 -43.80 -14.49
CA HIS A 444 -8.31 -44.72 -15.49
C HIS A 444 -6.80 -44.87 -15.42
N LEU A 445 -6.16 -44.34 -14.38
CA LEU A 445 -4.70 -44.39 -14.18
C LEU A 445 -4.14 -45.83 -14.36
N TYR A 446 -4.85 -46.83 -13.84
CA TYR A 446 -4.46 -48.23 -13.93
C TYR A 446 -4.36 -48.78 -15.38
N LEU A 447 -5.00 -48.17 -16.35
CA LEU A 447 -4.90 -48.55 -17.77
C LEU A 447 -3.62 -48.05 -18.43
N TYR A 448 -3.00 -47.05 -17.85
CA TYR A 448 -1.87 -46.34 -18.44
C TYR A 448 -0.56 -46.56 -17.69
N THR A 449 -0.62 -47.17 -16.50
CA THR A 449 0.55 -47.40 -15.64
C THR A 449 0.83 -48.87 -15.44
N ASP A 450 2.09 -49.21 -15.20
CA ASP A 450 2.50 -50.57 -14.79
C ASP A 450 2.36 -50.70 -13.28
N TYR A 451 1.38 -51.50 -12.86
CA TYR A 451 1.10 -51.71 -11.44
C TYR A 451 2.25 -52.35 -10.67
N ASN A 452 3.08 -53.15 -11.35
CA ASN A 452 4.23 -53.83 -10.74
C ASN A 452 5.44 -52.91 -10.60
N ASN A 453 5.48 -51.75 -11.27
CA ASN A 453 6.57 -50.79 -11.29
C ASN A 453 6.21 -49.45 -10.61
N ASN A 454 5.58 -49.50 -9.46
CA ASN A 454 5.22 -48.28 -8.69
C ASN A 454 4.41 -47.25 -9.47
N HIS A 455 3.43 -47.71 -10.26
CA HIS A 455 2.55 -46.86 -11.06
C HIS A 455 3.25 -46.01 -12.14
N LYS A 456 4.44 -46.42 -12.62
CA LYS A 456 5.10 -45.76 -13.75
C LYS A 456 4.31 -45.91 -15.03
N ILE A 457 4.24 -44.85 -15.83
CA ILE A 457 3.59 -44.88 -17.14
C ILE A 457 4.33 -45.84 -18.04
N THR A 458 3.57 -46.74 -18.72
CA THR A 458 4.15 -47.64 -19.70
C THR A 458 4.71 -46.86 -20.89
N GLU A 459 5.78 -47.38 -21.52
CA GLU A 459 6.39 -46.71 -22.69
C GLU A 459 5.37 -46.50 -23.83
N ALA A 460 4.43 -47.44 -24.00
CA ALA A 460 3.37 -47.31 -25.00
C ALA A 460 2.41 -46.14 -24.75
N ASN A 461 2.26 -45.71 -23.50
CA ASN A 461 1.33 -44.65 -23.11
C ASN A 461 1.98 -43.27 -22.95
N ASN A 462 3.29 -43.16 -23.16
CA ASN A 462 4.02 -41.87 -23.08
C ASN A 462 3.43 -40.80 -24.01
N ILE A 463 2.93 -41.17 -25.20
CA ILE A 463 2.33 -40.23 -26.15
C ILE A 463 1.03 -39.64 -25.59
N VAL A 464 0.23 -40.45 -24.91
CA VAL A 464 -1.02 -39.97 -24.27
C VAL A 464 -0.69 -39.02 -23.14
N TYR A 465 0.30 -39.37 -22.31
CA TYR A 465 0.79 -38.50 -21.26
C TYR A 465 1.25 -37.16 -21.80
N GLU A 466 2.16 -37.16 -22.79
CA GLU A 466 2.70 -35.93 -23.41
C GLU A 466 1.57 -35.04 -23.93
N LYS A 467 0.54 -35.58 -24.52
CA LYS A 467 -0.64 -34.84 -24.99
C LYS A 467 -1.39 -34.19 -23.84
N LEU A 468 -1.77 -35.00 -22.84
CA LEU A 468 -2.53 -34.54 -21.68
C LEU A 468 -1.76 -33.49 -20.88
N PHE A 469 -0.46 -33.70 -20.68
CA PHE A 469 0.38 -32.75 -20.00
C PHE A 469 0.47 -31.41 -20.77
N LYS A 470 0.65 -31.48 -22.09
CA LYS A 470 0.64 -30.29 -22.94
C LYS A 470 -0.68 -29.52 -22.86
N ASP A 471 -1.82 -30.23 -22.88
CA ASP A 471 -3.13 -29.61 -22.77
C ASP A 471 -3.27 -28.89 -21.42
N LYS A 472 -2.77 -29.48 -20.33
CA LYS A 472 -2.75 -28.87 -19.01
C LYS A 472 -1.84 -27.63 -18.93
N VAL A 473 -0.67 -27.65 -19.56
CA VAL A 473 0.21 -26.48 -19.65
C VAL A 473 -0.48 -25.34 -20.40
N ILE A 474 -1.14 -25.64 -21.51
CA ILE A 474 -1.89 -24.66 -22.28
C ILE A 474 -3.03 -24.08 -21.43
N GLU A 475 -3.84 -24.92 -20.81
CA GLU A 475 -4.92 -24.51 -19.90
C GLU A 475 -4.39 -23.57 -18.79
N PHE A 476 -3.29 -23.96 -18.16
CA PHE A 476 -2.66 -23.16 -17.11
C PHE A 476 -2.21 -21.78 -17.60
N LEU A 477 -1.53 -21.72 -18.75
CA LEU A 477 -1.00 -20.46 -19.27
C LEU A 477 -2.10 -19.51 -19.75
N TYR A 478 -3.17 -20.06 -20.35
CA TYR A 478 -4.33 -19.26 -20.81
C TYR A 478 -5.36 -18.97 -19.73
N SER A 479 -5.21 -19.53 -18.52
CA SER A 479 -6.14 -19.21 -17.43
C SER A 479 -6.05 -17.72 -17.06
N GLU A 480 -7.19 -17.13 -16.72
CA GLU A 480 -7.26 -15.72 -16.30
C GLU A 480 -6.64 -15.47 -14.91
N GLN A 481 -6.38 -16.52 -14.16
CA GLN A 481 -5.79 -16.44 -12.84
C GLN A 481 -4.37 -15.84 -12.91
N PRO A 482 -4.06 -14.78 -12.14
CA PRO A 482 -2.70 -14.29 -12.01
C PRO A 482 -1.75 -15.35 -11.45
N LYS A 483 -0.52 -15.30 -11.89
CA LYS A 483 0.54 -16.25 -11.51
C LYS A 483 1.70 -15.51 -10.88
N LEU A 484 2.38 -16.15 -9.94
CA LEU A 484 3.64 -15.66 -9.45
C LEU A 484 4.74 -16.10 -10.42
N PHE A 485 5.29 -15.15 -11.15
CA PHE A 485 6.51 -15.32 -11.90
C PHE A 485 7.70 -15.18 -10.96
N ARG A 486 8.65 -16.11 -11.03
CA ARG A 486 9.89 -16.08 -10.24
C ARG A 486 11.08 -16.37 -11.12
N SER A 487 12.11 -15.55 -10.98
CA SER A 487 13.40 -15.69 -11.70
C SER A 487 14.53 -15.25 -10.80
N ALA A 488 15.67 -15.91 -10.89
CA ALA A 488 16.86 -15.55 -10.13
C ALA A 488 17.39 -14.16 -10.49
N THR A 489 17.26 -13.76 -11.76
CA THR A 489 17.81 -12.50 -12.29
C THR A 489 16.83 -11.33 -12.16
N GLU A 490 15.54 -11.57 -12.41
CA GLU A 490 14.52 -10.51 -12.47
C GLU A 490 13.73 -10.36 -11.15
N GLY A 491 13.78 -11.36 -10.28
CA GLY A 491 13.02 -11.40 -9.03
C GLY A 491 11.60 -11.93 -9.23
N ASN A 492 10.70 -11.51 -8.34
CA ASN A 492 9.33 -12.01 -8.26
C ASN A 492 8.33 -10.95 -8.75
N PHE A 493 7.34 -11.39 -9.56
CA PHE A 493 6.25 -10.54 -10.06
C PHE A 493 4.93 -11.31 -10.05
N ILE A 494 3.85 -10.67 -9.64
CA ILE A 494 2.49 -11.20 -9.85
C ILE A 494 2.04 -10.77 -11.25
N VAL A 495 1.88 -11.73 -12.14
CA VAL A 495 1.67 -11.46 -13.57
C VAL A 495 0.43 -12.15 -14.11
N LYS A 496 -0.17 -11.53 -15.13
CA LYS A 496 -1.02 -12.21 -16.11
C LYS A 496 -0.20 -12.54 -17.35
N ILE A 497 -0.42 -13.73 -17.88
CA ILE A 497 0.25 -14.21 -19.09
C ILE A 497 -0.65 -13.93 -20.29
N MET A 498 -0.07 -13.33 -21.31
CA MET A 498 -0.74 -12.99 -22.56
C MET A 498 0.08 -13.52 -23.75
N ASP A 499 -0.58 -13.71 -24.88
CA ASP A 499 0.07 -14.05 -26.17
C ASP A 499 0.98 -15.28 -26.08
N ALA A 500 0.59 -16.29 -25.30
CA ALA A 500 1.38 -17.51 -25.18
C ALA A 500 1.43 -18.25 -26.53
N SER A 501 2.63 -18.62 -26.96
CA SER A 501 2.88 -19.29 -28.21
C SER A 501 3.80 -20.49 -28.00
N PHE A 502 3.51 -21.58 -28.71
CA PHE A 502 4.29 -22.81 -28.66
C PHE A 502 4.76 -23.18 -30.05
N SER A 503 6.05 -23.37 -30.20
CA SER A 503 6.65 -23.81 -31.47
C SER A 503 7.40 -25.13 -31.26
N PRO A 504 7.06 -26.20 -32.00
CA PRO A 504 7.83 -27.44 -31.96
C PRO A 504 9.29 -27.18 -32.35
N ASN A 505 10.21 -27.70 -31.57
CA ASN A 505 11.63 -27.61 -31.87
C ASN A 505 12.05 -28.86 -32.67
N ALA A 506 12.22 -28.70 -33.98
CA ALA A 506 12.60 -29.80 -34.86
C ALA A 506 13.94 -30.46 -34.51
N THR A 507 14.84 -29.71 -33.85
CA THR A 507 16.17 -30.18 -33.48
C THR A 507 16.16 -31.00 -32.18
N LEU A 508 15.28 -30.65 -31.25
CA LEU A 508 15.22 -31.25 -29.90
C LEU A 508 14.15 -32.36 -29.77
N GLY A 509 13.43 -32.63 -30.86
CA GLY A 509 12.38 -33.64 -30.88
C GLY A 509 11.01 -33.14 -30.40
N ARG A 510 10.01 -34.01 -30.52
CA ARG A 510 8.60 -33.66 -30.25
C ARG A 510 8.27 -33.36 -28.79
N ARG A 511 9.11 -33.84 -27.86
CA ARG A 511 8.89 -33.72 -26.40
C ARG A 511 9.32 -32.37 -25.83
N ILE A 512 10.02 -31.58 -26.61
CA ILE A 512 10.51 -30.27 -26.21
C ILE A 512 9.93 -29.23 -27.14
N VAL A 513 9.25 -28.23 -26.59
CA VAL A 513 8.69 -27.12 -27.37
C VAL A 513 9.28 -25.83 -26.89
N SER A 514 9.48 -24.93 -27.85
CA SER A 514 9.80 -23.55 -27.55
C SER A 514 8.53 -22.83 -27.13
N PHE A 515 8.61 -22.11 -26.03
CA PHE A 515 7.52 -21.34 -25.47
C PHE A 515 7.91 -19.87 -25.42
N THR A 516 6.98 -19.00 -25.79
CA THR A 516 7.10 -17.55 -25.63
C THR A 516 5.76 -16.99 -25.19
N ALA A 517 5.77 -15.97 -24.32
CA ALA A 517 4.59 -15.24 -23.89
C ALA A 517 4.97 -13.86 -23.38
N THR A 518 3.98 -13.02 -23.15
CA THR A 518 4.18 -11.72 -22.51
C THR A 518 3.59 -11.73 -21.10
N ALA A 519 4.41 -11.37 -20.14
CA ALA A 519 4.00 -11.21 -18.74
C ALA A 519 3.68 -9.74 -18.46
N TYR A 520 2.53 -9.49 -17.83
CA TYR A 520 2.10 -8.18 -17.37
C TYR A 520 1.96 -8.18 -15.85
N GLU A 521 2.72 -7.34 -15.16
CA GLU A 521 2.57 -7.15 -13.72
C GLU A 521 1.18 -6.59 -13.41
N VAL A 522 0.48 -7.23 -12.47
CA VAL A 522 -0.89 -6.87 -12.09
C VAL A 522 -1.02 -6.47 -10.63
N ALA A 523 -0.01 -6.76 -9.81
CA ALA A 523 0.03 -6.37 -8.40
C ALA A 523 1.47 -6.46 -7.85
N GLU A 524 1.68 -5.79 -6.72
CA GLU A 524 2.92 -5.90 -5.95
C GLU A 524 3.04 -7.28 -5.27
N CYS A 525 4.27 -7.80 -5.19
CA CYS A 525 4.58 -9.05 -4.49
C CYS A 525 4.58 -8.84 -2.97
N ASN A 526 3.43 -9.06 -2.35
CA ASN A 526 3.25 -9.08 -0.91
C ASN A 526 2.24 -10.17 -0.51
N ILE A 527 2.20 -10.49 0.78
CA ILE A 527 1.39 -11.60 1.30
C ILE A 527 -0.10 -11.42 1.04
N ASP A 528 -0.62 -10.20 1.12
CA ASP A 528 -2.04 -9.90 0.92
C ASP A 528 -2.44 -10.14 -0.54
N ASN A 529 -1.59 -9.73 -1.47
CA ASN A 529 -1.81 -9.98 -2.90
C ASN A 529 -1.62 -11.46 -3.24
N PHE A 530 -0.70 -12.18 -2.60
CA PHE A 530 -0.58 -13.64 -2.80
C PHE A 530 -1.87 -14.38 -2.39
N LYS A 531 -2.48 -14.00 -1.28
CA LYS A 531 -3.77 -14.53 -0.84
C LYS A 531 -4.93 -14.08 -1.75
N LYS A 532 -4.97 -12.80 -2.10
CA LYS A 532 -6.00 -12.22 -2.97
C LYS A 532 -6.08 -12.88 -4.35
N TYR A 533 -4.95 -13.24 -4.92
CA TYR A 533 -4.85 -13.84 -6.24
C TYR A 533 -4.71 -15.37 -6.23
N ASP A 534 -4.97 -15.97 -5.08
CA ASP A 534 -4.93 -17.42 -4.90
C ASP A 534 -3.57 -18.05 -5.29
N ILE A 535 -2.49 -17.36 -4.93
CA ILE A 535 -1.10 -17.83 -5.04
C ILE A 535 -0.69 -18.55 -3.74
N LEU A 536 -1.19 -18.07 -2.60
CA LEU A 536 -1.15 -18.75 -1.31
C LEU A 536 -2.56 -19.13 -0.85
N GLU A 537 -2.69 -20.20 -0.09
CA GLU A 537 -3.95 -20.53 0.58
C GLU A 537 -4.39 -19.36 1.46
N GLY A 538 -5.64 -18.91 1.26
CA GLY A 538 -6.30 -18.01 2.20
C GLY A 538 -6.45 -18.70 3.56
N ASN A 539 -6.72 -17.93 4.61
CA ASN A 539 -7.14 -18.51 5.88
C ASN A 539 -8.50 -19.18 5.64
N ASP A 540 -8.62 -20.47 5.95
CA ASP A 540 -9.92 -21.14 5.95
C ASP A 540 -10.83 -20.38 6.91
N GLU A 541 -11.94 -19.83 6.40
CA GLU A 541 -12.97 -19.15 7.18
C GLU A 541 -13.67 -20.12 8.14
#